data_56148c591014a06cf565262f7e568df7
#
_entry.id   56148c591014a06cf565262f7e568df7
#
_cell.length_a   1.000
_cell.length_b   1.000
_cell.length_c   1.000
_cell.angle_alpha   90.00
_cell.angle_beta   90.00
_cell.angle_gamma   90.00
#
_symmetry.space_group_name_H-M   'P 1'
#
loop_
_entity.id
_entity.type
_entity.pdbx_description
1 polymer ?
#
loop_
_entity_poly.entity_id
_entity_poly.type
_entity_poly.pdbx_seq_one_letter_code
_entity_poly.pdbx_strand_id
1 'polypeptide(L)'
;IALQSKGYSGSCWGYNFDWQARRLFLFPKYTPTIVATNFCATALMEAYEITKHTKYLEVALSAADFIIKDLHRTPYKEGFLFSYSPLQGNDTVFNASLLGARLLSFCYHYTSKEEYQKLAVQTIRACCSGQRNDGAWVYGMLPIQNWVDSFHTGYNLDALIAYQEMTGDESFKRYIEKGFNYYIQHFFEQDGTPKYYDNRMFPIDIHCPGQLFVTLSRLHEFGNHRDLAERVMQWTILNMQDKKGYFYYQLKSGISSKISYMRWSNAFMFNAMIHYLLSE
;
A
#
# COMPACT_ATOMS: atom_id res chain seq x y z
N ILE A 1 -1.23 -13.31 14.13
CA ILE A 1 -0.58 -14.64 14.23
C ILE A 1 -1.62 -15.74 14.03
N ALA A 2 -2.74 -15.75 14.76
CA ALA A 2 -3.74 -16.84 14.71
C ALA A 2 -4.38 -17.06 13.32
N LEU A 3 -4.40 -16.07 12.46
CA LEU A 3 -5.01 -16.13 11.12
C LEU A 3 -4.00 -16.33 9.99
N GLN A 4 -2.81 -16.82 10.27
CA GLN A 4 -1.83 -17.18 9.24
C GLN A 4 -2.36 -18.26 8.32
N SER A 5 -2.08 -18.11 7.02
CA SER A 5 -2.28 -19.17 6.03
C SER A 5 -1.25 -20.28 6.27
N LYS A 6 -1.65 -21.53 6.05
CA LYS A 6 -0.81 -22.71 6.35
C LYS A 6 -0.34 -23.39 5.07
N GLY A 7 0.78 -24.10 5.15
CA GLY A 7 1.32 -24.90 4.03
C GLY A 7 2.25 -24.12 3.09
N TYR A 8 2.79 -23.00 3.55
CA TYR A 8 3.73 -22.15 2.81
C TYR A 8 5.09 -22.08 3.50
N SER A 9 6.09 -21.60 2.80
CA SER A 9 7.49 -21.58 3.24
C SER A 9 7.76 -20.62 4.40
N GLY A 10 6.89 -19.66 4.63
CA GLY A 10 6.99 -18.68 5.70
C GLY A 10 5.65 -18.17 6.17
N SER A 11 5.67 -17.29 7.16
CA SER A 11 4.46 -16.64 7.66
C SER A 11 3.80 -15.83 6.58
N CYS A 12 2.51 -16.06 6.35
CA CYS A 12 1.76 -15.35 5.32
C CYS A 12 0.29 -15.25 5.70
N TRP A 13 -0.43 -14.31 5.08
CA TRP A 13 -1.82 -14.04 5.38
C TRP A 13 -2.64 -13.81 4.12
N GLY A 14 -3.88 -14.28 4.18
CA GLY A 14 -4.93 -14.03 3.21
C GLY A 14 -6.22 -13.61 3.90
N TYR A 15 -7.23 -13.28 3.11
CA TYR A 15 -8.54 -12.94 3.67
C TYR A 15 -9.26 -14.21 4.15
N ASN A 16 -10.07 -14.09 5.21
CA ASN A 16 -10.90 -15.18 5.73
C ASN A 16 -12.23 -15.36 4.99
N PHE A 17 -12.30 -14.85 3.77
CA PHE A 17 -13.42 -14.98 2.82
C PHE A 17 -12.87 -15.01 1.40
N ASP A 18 -13.68 -15.51 0.45
CA ASP A 18 -13.32 -15.48 -0.97
C ASP A 18 -13.34 -14.03 -1.46
N TRP A 19 -12.26 -13.61 -2.12
CA TRP A 19 -12.14 -12.25 -2.62
C TRP A 19 -11.93 -12.22 -4.12
N GLN A 20 -12.78 -11.49 -4.80
CA GLN A 20 -12.65 -11.24 -6.23
C GLN A 20 -12.23 -9.78 -6.47
N ALA A 21 -11.02 -9.60 -6.99
CA ALA A 21 -10.49 -8.30 -7.37
C ALA A 21 -10.91 -7.96 -8.80
N ARG A 22 -11.90 -7.07 -8.97
CA ARG A 22 -12.30 -6.45 -10.26
C ARG A 22 -12.45 -7.41 -11.45
N ARG A 23 -12.87 -8.65 -11.21
CA ARG A 23 -12.94 -9.74 -12.21
C ARG A 23 -11.58 -10.14 -12.81
N LEU A 24 -10.47 -9.67 -12.23
CA LEU A 24 -9.11 -10.02 -12.65
C LEU A 24 -8.59 -11.25 -11.92
N PHE A 25 -8.82 -11.30 -10.61
CA PHE A 25 -8.31 -12.36 -9.74
C PHE A 25 -9.42 -12.85 -8.81
N LEU A 26 -9.48 -14.15 -8.62
CA LEU A 26 -10.29 -14.78 -7.56
C LEU A 26 -9.31 -15.45 -6.58
N PHE A 27 -9.35 -15.01 -5.34
CA PHE A 27 -8.59 -15.60 -4.24
C PHE A 27 -9.56 -16.32 -3.29
N PRO A 28 -9.54 -17.64 -3.22
CA PRO A 28 -10.25 -18.40 -2.19
C PRO A 28 -9.81 -17.92 -0.78
N LYS A 29 -10.71 -18.03 0.20
CA LYS A 29 -10.40 -17.67 1.58
C LYS A 29 -9.10 -18.32 2.04
N TYR A 30 -8.32 -17.59 2.82
CA TYR A 30 -7.00 -17.96 3.30
C TYR A 30 -5.92 -18.14 2.24
N THR A 31 -6.18 -17.90 0.96
CA THR A 31 -5.10 -17.78 -0.03
C THR A 31 -4.22 -16.58 0.35
N PRO A 32 -2.93 -16.79 0.66
CA PRO A 32 -2.08 -15.70 1.07
C PRO A 32 -1.81 -14.76 -0.10
N THR A 33 -1.75 -13.48 0.20
CA THR A 33 -1.36 -12.45 -0.76
C THR A 33 -0.17 -11.67 -0.23
N ILE A 34 0.66 -11.18 -1.15
CA ILE A 34 1.80 -10.33 -0.82
C ILE A 34 1.35 -9.06 -0.07
N VAL A 35 0.19 -8.52 -0.43
CA VAL A 35 -0.39 -7.32 0.18
C VAL A 35 -0.80 -7.58 1.62
N ALA A 36 -1.62 -8.60 1.90
CA ALA A 36 -2.03 -8.93 3.26
C ALA A 36 -0.83 -9.32 4.12
N THR A 37 0.12 -10.06 3.55
CA THR A 37 1.35 -10.48 4.22
C THR A 37 2.21 -9.28 4.60
N ASN A 38 2.41 -8.31 3.68
CA ASN A 38 3.16 -7.10 3.99
C ASN A 38 2.54 -6.33 5.18
N PHE A 39 1.23 -6.07 5.15
CA PHE A 39 0.58 -5.32 6.23
C PHE A 39 0.62 -6.06 7.56
N CYS A 40 0.39 -7.37 7.58
CA CYS A 40 0.45 -8.14 8.83
C CYS A 40 1.87 -8.25 9.38
N ALA A 41 2.86 -8.47 8.53
CA ALA A 41 4.26 -8.59 8.96
C ALA A 41 4.80 -7.24 9.47
N THR A 42 4.54 -6.14 8.78
CA THR A 42 4.98 -4.81 9.24
C THR A 42 4.31 -4.39 10.54
N ALA A 43 3.01 -4.66 10.72
CA ALA A 43 2.34 -4.44 12.01
C ALA A 43 2.94 -5.26 13.16
N LEU A 44 3.43 -6.48 12.88
CA LEU A 44 4.14 -7.28 13.88
C LEU A 44 5.53 -6.70 14.18
N MET A 45 6.24 -6.13 13.20
CA MET A 45 7.50 -5.43 13.44
C MET A 45 7.29 -4.19 14.31
N GLU A 46 6.27 -3.39 14.01
CA GLU A 46 5.88 -2.24 14.84
C GLU A 46 5.50 -2.67 16.28
N ALA A 47 4.73 -3.75 16.42
CA ALA A 47 4.41 -4.31 17.74
C ALA A 47 5.66 -4.78 18.48
N TYR A 48 6.65 -5.35 17.78
CA TYR A 48 7.94 -5.69 18.38
C TYR A 48 8.70 -4.44 18.86
N GLU A 49 8.72 -3.37 18.09
CA GLU A 49 9.39 -2.13 18.50
C GLU A 49 8.81 -1.54 19.80
N ILE A 50 7.51 -1.67 19.99
CA ILE A 50 6.83 -1.18 21.19
C ILE A 50 7.00 -2.15 22.36
N THR A 51 6.78 -3.45 22.15
CA THR A 51 6.66 -4.44 23.24
C THR A 51 7.96 -5.20 23.52
N LYS A 52 8.88 -5.19 22.57
CA LYS A 52 10.13 -5.98 22.54
C LYS A 52 9.90 -7.50 22.63
N HIS A 53 8.71 -7.97 22.25
CA HIS A 53 8.35 -9.38 22.27
C HIS A 53 8.90 -10.08 21.02
N THR A 54 10.01 -10.81 21.13
CA THR A 54 10.79 -11.38 20.01
C THR A 54 9.96 -12.24 19.06
N LYS A 55 8.94 -12.96 19.57
CA LYS A 55 8.04 -13.75 18.75
C LYS A 55 7.36 -12.95 17.62
N TYR A 56 7.07 -11.66 17.85
CA TYR A 56 6.48 -10.82 16.80
C TYR A 56 7.46 -10.60 15.65
N LEU A 57 8.72 -10.31 15.98
CA LEU A 57 9.75 -10.13 14.97
C LEU A 57 10.08 -11.44 14.25
N GLU A 58 10.20 -12.56 14.95
CA GLU A 58 10.45 -13.88 14.36
C GLU A 58 9.39 -14.25 13.33
N VAL A 59 8.12 -14.09 13.68
CA VAL A 59 6.98 -14.35 12.77
C VAL A 59 7.01 -13.39 11.58
N ALA A 60 7.29 -12.11 11.79
CA ALA A 60 7.36 -11.13 10.72
C ALA A 60 8.51 -11.40 9.75
N LEU A 61 9.71 -11.71 10.25
CA LEU A 61 10.88 -12.01 9.44
C LEU A 61 10.70 -13.28 8.60
N SER A 62 10.00 -14.29 9.13
CA SER A 62 9.72 -15.50 8.36
C SER A 62 8.84 -15.25 7.13
N ALA A 63 8.14 -14.12 7.05
CA ALA A 63 7.35 -13.77 5.88
C ALA A 63 8.20 -13.50 4.63
N ALA A 64 9.50 -13.21 4.77
CA ALA A 64 10.43 -13.13 3.66
C ALA A 64 10.52 -14.46 2.90
N ASP A 65 10.50 -15.59 3.60
CA ASP A 65 10.52 -16.90 2.97
C ASP A 65 9.30 -17.16 2.08
N PHE A 66 8.11 -16.71 2.49
CA PHE A 66 6.92 -16.76 1.65
C PHE A 66 7.11 -15.95 0.35
N ILE A 67 7.60 -14.71 0.45
CA ILE A 67 7.82 -13.86 -0.73
C ILE A 67 8.84 -14.49 -1.68
N ILE A 68 9.93 -15.01 -1.13
CA ILE A 68 11.07 -15.50 -1.94
C ILE A 68 10.80 -16.86 -2.57
N LYS A 69 10.13 -17.77 -1.85
CA LYS A 69 10.00 -19.18 -2.23
C LYS A 69 8.65 -19.55 -2.83
N ASP A 70 7.56 -18.84 -2.42
CA ASP A 70 6.20 -19.22 -2.81
C ASP A 70 5.61 -18.33 -3.89
N LEU A 71 6.15 -17.09 -4.09
CA LEU A 71 5.66 -16.18 -5.12
C LEU A 71 6.44 -16.31 -6.42
N HIS A 72 5.73 -16.21 -7.55
CA HIS A 72 6.33 -16.18 -8.88
C HIS A 72 7.04 -14.85 -9.13
N ARG A 73 8.07 -14.89 -9.99
CA ARG A 73 8.81 -13.70 -10.45
C ARG A 73 8.67 -13.59 -11.95
N THR A 74 7.99 -12.55 -12.40
CA THR A 74 7.80 -12.28 -13.83
C THR A 74 8.81 -11.25 -14.29
N PRO A 75 9.71 -11.56 -15.22
CA PRO A 75 10.68 -10.61 -15.75
C PRO A 75 9.99 -9.37 -16.31
N TYR A 76 10.48 -8.19 -15.95
CA TYR A 76 10.02 -6.92 -16.47
C TYR A 76 11.16 -5.91 -16.54
N LYS A 77 11.50 -5.48 -17.76
CA LYS A 77 12.61 -4.55 -18.04
C LYS A 77 13.90 -4.96 -17.30
N GLU A 78 14.39 -4.13 -16.38
CA GLU A 78 15.66 -4.34 -15.67
C GLU A 78 15.54 -5.15 -14.38
N GLY A 79 14.43 -5.85 -14.18
CA GLY A 79 14.18 -6.62 -12.97
C GLY A 79 13.02 -7.60 -13.14
N PHE A 80 12.19 -7.71 -12.12
CA PHE A 80 11.01 -8.58 -12.12
C PHE A 80 9.90 -8.02 -11.25
N LEU A 81 8.67 -8.50 -11.47
CA LEU A 81 7.53 -8.30 -10.59
C LEU A 81 7.26 -9.59 -9.80
N PHE A 82 6.93 -9.45 -8.52
CA PHE A 82 6.37 -10.54 -7.74
C PHE A 82 4.89 -10.74 -8.09
N SER A 83 4.44 -12.00 -8.09
CA SER A 83 3.02 -12.29 -8.17
C SER A 83 2.28 -11.80 -6.92
N TYR A 84 1.00 -11.48 -7.08
CA TYR A 84 0.13 -11.05 -5.99
C TYR A 84 -0.10 -12.16 -4.94
N SER A 85 -0.12 -13.41 -5.41
CA SER A 85 -0.29 -14.62 -4.62
C SER A 85 0.44 -15.80 -5.30
N PRO A 86 0.52 -16.98 -4.65
CA PRO A 86 1.05 -18.21 -5.28
C PRO A 86 0.19 -18.73 -6.45
N LEU A 87 -1.02 -18.23 -6.64
CA LEU A 87 -1.87 -18.63 -7.77
C LEU A 87 -1.36 -18.05 -9.08
N GLN A 88 -1.69 -18.71 -10.19
CA GLN A 88 -1.28 -18.28 -11.54
C GLN A 88 -2.07 -17.02 -12.00
N GLY A 89 -1.48 -16.22 -12.88
CA GLY A 89 -2.15 -15.15 -13.61
C GLY A 89 -2.36 -13.83 -12.84
N ASN A 90 -1.64 -13.62 -11.74
CA ASN A 90 -1.73 -12.41 -10.92
C ASN A 90 -0.36 -11.75 -10.65
N ASP A 91 0.50 -11.72 -11.66
CA ASP A 91 1.92 -11.38 -11.61
C ASP A 91 2.27 -10.08 -12.37
N THR A 92 1.29 -9.21 -12.55
CA THR A 92 1.42 -8.00 -13.41
C THR A 92 1.18 -6.69 -12.66
N VAL A 93 1.07 -6.72 -11.33
CA VAL A 93 0.64 -5.58 -10.52
C VAL A 93 1.82 -4.89 -9.85
N PHE A 94 2.02 -3.59 -10.13
CA PHE A 94 3.16 -2.84 -9.61
C PHE A 94 3.13 -2.65 -8.09
N ASN A 95 2.01 -2.19 -7.53
CA ASN A 95 1.93 -1.95 -6.10
C ASN A 95 2.11 -3.23 -5.26
N ALA A 96 1.62 -4.36 -5.72
CA ALA A 96 1.83 -5.64 -5.04
C ALA A 96 3.33 -5.98 -4.96
N SER A 97 4.05 -5.83 -6.07
CA SER A 97 5.49 -6.03 -6.13
C SER A 97 6.27 -5.07 -5.23
N LEU A 98 5.89 -3.77 -5.22
CA LEU A 98 6.52 -2.78 -4.36
C LEU A 98 6.27 -3.06 -2.87
N LEU A 99 5.08 -3.53 -2.48
CA LEU A 99 4.82 -3.95 -1.10
C LEU A 99 5.65 -5.18 -0.70
N GLY A 100 5.93 -6.09 -1.63
CA GLY A 100 6.89 -7.18 -1.41
C GLY A 100 8.31 -6.68 -1.19
N ALA A 101 8.76 -5.75 -2.03
CA ALA A 101 10.06 -5.12 -1.87
C ALA A 101 10.17 -4.36 -0.53
N ARG A 102 9.10 -3.65 -0.13
CA ARG A 102 9.01 -2.99 1.17
C ARG A 102 9.23 -3.97 2.32
N LEU A 103 8.54 -5.11 2.33
CA LEU A 103 8.72 -6.10 3.39
C LEU A 103 10.14 -6.68 3.41
N LEU A 104 10.72 -6.98 2.24
CA LEU A 104 12.12 -7.43 2.15
C LEU A 104 13.10 -6.37 2.66
N SER A 105 12.83 -5.08 2.46
CA SER A 105 13.66 -3.99 2.99
C SER A 105 13.63 -3.93 4.51
N PHE A 106 12.47 -4.10 5.14
CA PHE A 106 12.37 -4.24 6.58
C PHE A 106 13.11 -5.50 7.09
N CYS A 107 12.96 -6.63 6.40
CA CYS A 107 13.70 -7.85 6.76
C CYS A 107 15.22 -7.67 6.64
N TYR A 108 15.70 -6.94 5.62
CA TYR A 108 17.11 -6.56 5.48
C TYR A 108 17.58 -5.71 6.68
N HIS A 109 16.82 -4.70 7.06
CA HIS A 109 17.15 -3.82 8.19
C HIS A 109 17.41 -4.61 9.49
N TYR A 110 16.56 -5.60 9.81
CA TYR A 110 16.71 -6.41 11.03
C TYR A 110 17.75 -7.52 10.94
N THR A 111 18.09 -7.99 9.74
CA THR A 111 18.91 -9.22 9.59
C THR A 111 20.23 -9.00 8.85
N SER A 112 20.38 -7.88 8.15
CA SER A 112 21.50 -7.57 7.26
C SER A 112 21.75 -8.65 6.16
N LYS A 113 20.71 -9.43 5.80
CA LYS A 113 20.81 -10.43 4.74
C LYS A 113 20.75 -9.76 3.37
N GLU A 114 21.90 -9.71 2.68
CA GLU A 114 22.07 -9.09 1.36
C GLU A 114 21.08 -9.58 0.29
N GLU A 115 20.63 -10.83 0.37
CA GLU A 115 19.61 -11.37 -0.54
C GLU A 115 18.33 -10.57 -0.52
N TYR A 116 17.89 -10.11 0.66
CA TYR A 116 16.65 -9.33 0.79
C TYR A 116 16.77 -7.98 0.10
N GLN A 117 17.87 -7.26 0.32
CA GLN A 117 18.13 -5.99 -0.36
C GLN A 117 18.25 -6.18 -1.87
N LYS A 118 18.98 -7.20 -2.33
CA LYS A 118 19.16 -7.50 -3.75
C LYS A 118 17.83 -7.77 -4.47
N LEU A 119 16.93 -8.55 -3.87
CA LEU A 119 15.61 -8.82 -4.44
C LEU A 119 14.70 -7.58 -4.41
N ALA A 120 14.75 -6.81 -3.32
CA ALA A 120 14.00 -5.56 -3.21
C ALA A 120 14.41 -4.56 -4.30
N VAL A 121 15.71 -4.30 -4.48
CA VAL A 121 16.20 -3.33 -5.48
C VAL A 121 15.87 -3.77 -6.91
N GLN A 122 15.94 -5.05 -7.25
CA GLN A 122 15.57 -5.55 -8.58
C GLN A 122 14.08 -5.31 -8.88
N THR A 123 13.22 -5.59 -7.90
CA THR A 123 11.77 -5.35 -8.02
C THR A 123 11.46 -3.85 -8.10
N ILE A 124 12.11 -3.02 -7.29
CA ILE A 124 11.92 -1.56 -7.32
C ILE A 124 12.35 -0.99 -8.67
N ARG A 125 13.51 -1.41 -9.23
CA ARG A 125 13.95 -0.98 -10.58
C ARG A 125 12.90 -1.31 -11.63
N ALA A 126 12.37 -2.52 -11.62
CA ALA A 126 11.30 -2.92 -12.51
C ALA A 126 10.08 -2.00 -12.37
N CYS A 127 9.56 -1.80 -11.17
CA CYS A 127 8.39 -0.96 -10.92
C CYS A 127 8.63 0.52 -11.27
N CYS A 128 9.80 1.08 -10.92
CA CYS A 128 10.17 2.45 -11.27
C CYS A 128 10.30 2.66 -12.78
N SER A 129 10.77 1.65 -13.52
CA SER A 129 10.82 1.72 -14.97
C SER A 129 9.42 1.71 -15.64
N GLY A 130 8.38 1.36 -14.88
CA GLY A 130 6.96 1.47 -15.26
C GLY A 130 6.34 2.82 -14.95
N GLN A 131 7.04 3.71 -14.23
CA GLN A 131 6.54 5.06 -13.97
C GLN A 131 6.51 5.88 -15.26
N ARG A 132 5.42 6.60 -15.48
CA ARG A 132 5.25 7.51 -16.62
C ARG A 132 6.13 8.75 -16.44
N ASN A 133 6.35 9.49 -17.52
CA ASN A 133 7.14 10.72 -17.49
C ASN A 133 6.55 11.81 -16.59
N ASP A 134 5.22 11.83 -16.45
CA ASP A 134 4.49 12.74 -15.57
C ASP A 134 4.51 12.33 -14.08
N GLY A 135 5.05 11.16 -13.76
CA GLY A 135 5.15 10.64 -12.39
C GLY A 135 4.10 9.59 -12.01
N ALA A 136 3.09 9.37 -12.85
CA ALA A 136 2.05 8.38 -12.57
C ALA A 136 2.54 6.93 -12.67
N TRP A 137 1.90 6.05 -11.91
CA TRP A 137 1.94 4.60 -12.12
C TRP A 137 0.55 4.10 -12.47
N VAL A 138 0.44 3.36 -13.56
CA VAL A 138 -0.74 2.53 -13.79
C VAL A 138 -0.76 1.37 -12.80
N TYR A 139 -1.95 0.79 -12.56
CA TYR A 139 -2.11 -0.31 -11.60
C TYR A 139 -1.24 -1.54 -11.96
N GLY A 140 -1.16 -1.87 -13.24
CA GLY A 140 -0.38 -3.03 -13.71
C GLY A 140 -0.09 -3.02 -15.20
N MET A 141 0.58 -4.07 -15.67
CA MET A 141 1.10 -4.17 -17.04
C MET A 141 0.04 -4.45 -18.10
N LEU A 142 -1.10 -5.03 -17.74
CA LEU A 142 -2.12 -5.43 -18.71
C LEU A 142 -2.95 -4.23 -19.15
N PRO A 143 -3.42 -4.17 -20.42
CA PRO A 143 -4.28 -3.07 -20.89
C PRO A 143 -5.52 -2.82 -20.01
N ILE A 144 -6.12 -3.90 -19.47
CA ILE A 144 -7.25 -3.82 -18.54
C ILE A 144 -6.86 -3.25 -17.17
N GLN A 145 -5.57 -3.15 -16.86
CA GLN A 145 -5.00 -2.59 -15.63
C GLN A 145 -4.50 -1.15 -15.82
N ASN A 146 -4.75 -0.54 -16.97
CA ASN A 146 -4.25 0.78 -17.34
C ASN A 146 -5.10 1.91 -16.72
N TRP A 147 -5.25 1.90 -15.40
CA TRP A 147 -5.79 3.02 -14.64
C TRP A 147 -4.79 3.49 -13.60
N VAL A 148 -4.88 4.76 -13.23
CA VAL A 148 -4.10 5.38 -12.17
C VAL A 148 -5.05 5.71 -11.03
N ASP A 149 -4.74 5.27 -9.82
CA ASP A 149 -5.57 5.55 -8.66
C ASP A 149 -4.78 6.05 -7.45
N SER A 150 -5.47 6.71 -6.56
CA SER A 150 -4.92 7.45 -5.44
C SER A 150 -4.18 6.55 -4.46
N PHE A 151 -4.87 5.58 -3.86
CA PHE A 151 -4.26 4.85 -2.75
C PHE A 151 -3.17 3.85 -3.19
N HIS A 152 -3.24 3.28 -4.41
CA HIS A 152 -2.12 2.49 -4.93
C HIS A 152 -0.91 3.37 -5.28
N THR A 153 -1.12 4.61 -5.72
CA THR A 153 -0.03 5.59 -5.88
C THR A 153 0.62 5.88 -4.53
N GLY A 154 -0.17 6.12 -3.49
CA GLY A 154 0.35 6.29 -2.13
C GLY A 154 1.12 5.07 -1.62
N TYR A 155 0.62 3.84 -1.83
CA TYR A 155 1.34 2.61 -1.47
C TYR A 155 2.68 2.46 -2.20
N ASN A 156 2.75 2.87 -3.48
CA ASN A 156 3.99 2.86 -4.23
C ASN A 156 5.02 3.82 -3.60
N LEU A 157 4.59 5.02 -3.25
CA LEU A 157 5.44 6.01 -2.58
C LEU A 157 5.91 5.50 -1.21
N ASP A 158 5.01 5.00 -0.37
CA ASP A 158 5.33 4.45 0.94
C ASP A 158 6.34 3.29 0.85
N ALA A 159 6.22 2.44 -0.17
CA ALA A 159 7.13 1.33 -0.36
C ALA A 159 8.54 1.79 -0.76
N LEU A 160 8.64 2.79 -1.64
CA LEU A 160 9.92 3.36 -2.07
C LEU A 160 10.63 4.10 -0.93
N ILE A 161 9.88 4.86 -0.13
CA ILE A 161 10.42 5.55 1.05
C ILE A 161 10.91 4.54 2.08
N ALA A 162 10.11 3.53 2.40
CA ALA A 162 10.53 2.49 3.33
C ALA A 162 11.80 1.77 2.85
N TYR A 163 11.95 1.51 1.55
CA TYR A 163 13.20 0.97 1.02
C TYR A 163 14.37 1.92 1.29
N GLN A 164 14.23 3.21 0.97
CA GLN A 164 15.29 4.20 1.21
C GLN A 164 15.66 4.29 2.69
N GLU A 165 14.67 4.35 3.59
CA GLU A 165 14.90 4.42 5.04
C GLU A 165 15.60 3.16 5.58
N MET A 166 15.19 1.97 5.12
CA MET A 166 15.70 0.70 5.64
C MET A 166 17.08 0.31 5.06
N THR A 167 17.46 0.86 3.90
CA THR A 167 18.70 0.47 3.21
C THR A 167 19.72 1.61 3.09
N GLY A 168 19.30 2.86 3.24
CA GLY A 168 20.12 4.05 2.96
C GLY A 168 20.33 4.34 1.47
N ASP A 169 19.71 3.59 0.55
CA ASP A 169 19.86 3.76 -0.89
C ASP A 169 18.88 4.80 -1.44
N GLU A 170 19.37 5.95 -1.82
CA GLU A 170 18.61 7.08 -2.38
C GLU A 170 18.44 7.04 -3.92
N SER A 171 18.83 5.96 -4.59
CA SER A 171 18.83 5.86 -6.06
C SER A 171 17.44 6.08 -6.69
N PHE A 172 16.37 5.94 -5.91
CA PHE A 172 14.99 6.08 -6.38
C PHE A 172 14.32 7.40 -5.98
N LYS A 173 15.04 8.32 -5.34
CA LYS A 173 14.51 9.60 -4.87
C LYS A 173 13.74 10.38 -5.94
N ARG A 174 14.29 10.46 -7.15
CA ARG A 174 13.61 11.14 -8.28
C ARG A 174 12.25 10.54 -8.64
N TYR A 175 12.07 9.24 -8.46
CA TYR A 175 10.78 8.57 -8.72
C TYR A 175 9.77 8.87 -7.64
N ILE A 176 10.24 8.97 -6.39
CA ILE A 176 9.42 9.39 -5.25
C ILE A 176 8.94 10.83 -5.46
N GLU A 177 9.85 11.77 -5.76
CA GLU A 177 9.52 13.17 -5.98
C GLU A 177 8.51 13.38 -7.11
N LYS A 178 8.73 12.73 -8.27
CA LYS A 178 7.79 12.79 -9.39
C LYS A 178 6.42 12.20 -9.05
N GLY A 179 6.43 11.02 -8.42
CA GLY A 179 5.20 10.35 -8.03
C GLY A 179 4.41 11.13 -6.99
N PHE A 180 5.09 11.74 -6.02
CA PHE A 180 4.45 12.57 -5.01
C PHE A 180 3.86 13.85 -5.60
N ASN A 181 4.58 14.54 -6.47
CA ASN A 181 4.04 15.70 -7.19
C ASN A 181 2.78 15.33 -7.98
N TYR A 182 2.82 14.20 -8.71
CA TYR A 182 1.63 13.71 -9.41
C TYR A 182 0.48 13.42 -8.46
N TYR A 183 0.76 12.77 -7.32
CA TYR A 183 -0.22 12.39 -6.31
C TYR A 183 -0.98 13.60 -5.77
N ILE A 184 -0.25 14.62 -5.33
CA ILE A 184 -0.84 15.85 -4.78
C ILE A 184 -1.65 16.62 -5.83
N GLN A 185 -1.15 16.69 -7.07
CA GLN A 185 -1.79 17.50 -8.12
C GLN A 185 -3.05 16.87 -8.72
N HIS A 186 -3.18 15.53 -8.70
CA HIS A 186 -4.24 14.86 -9.47
C HIS A 186 -5.34 14.21 -8.62
N PHE A 187 -5.11 13.99 -7.33
CA PHE A 187 -6.06 13.23 -6.52
C PHE A 187 -6.82 14.04 -5.46
N PHE A 188 -6.55 15.33 -5.36
CA PHE A 188 -7.20 16.18 -4.38
C PHE A 188 -7.64 17.49 -5.05
N GLU A 189 -8.93 17.80 -4.94
CA GLU A 189 -9.47 19.05 -5.45
C GLU A 189 -9.18 20.22 -4.49
N GLN A 190 -9.37 21.44 -4.97
CA GLN A 190 -9.08 22.64 -4.17
C GLN A 190 -9.90 22.73 -2.88
N ASP A 191 -11.12 22.17 -2.87
CA ASP A 191 -12.00 22.13 -1.70
C ASP A 191 -11.69 20.98 -0.73
N GLY A 192 -10.69 20.16 -1.03
CA GLY A 192 -10.30 18.98 -0.25
C GLY A 192 -11.01 17.69 -0.66
N THR A 193 -11.85 17.71 -1.71
CA THR A 193 -12.48 16.47 -2.23
C THR A 193 -11.42 15.49 -2.72
N PRO A 194 -11.31 14.27 -2.14
CA PRO A 194 -10.37 13.26 -2.63
C PRO A 194 -10.96 12.49 -3.79
N LYS A 195 -10.13 12.14 -4.78
CA LYS A 195 -10.53 11.31 -5.93
C LYS A 195 -9.95 9.90 -5.83
N TYR A 196 -10.71 8.92 -6.30
CA TYR A 196 -10.19 7.55 -6.49
C TYR A 196 -9.28 7.48 -7.71
N TYR A 197 -9.74 7.98 -8.86
CA TYR A 197 -8.99 8.01 -10.13
C TYR A 197 -8.50 9.42 -10.45
N ASP A 198 -7.39 9.50 -11.16
CA ASP A 198 -6.79 10.75 -11.62
C ASP A 198 -7.69 11.55 -12.59
N ASN A 199 -8.50 10.85 -13.37
CA ASN A 199 -9.25 11.38 -14.51
C ASN A 199 -10.77 11.50 -14.31
N ARG A 200 -11.28 11.25 -13.09
CA ARG A 200 -12.72 11.37 -12.78
C ARG A 200 -12.99 11.51 -11.28
N MET A 201 -14.08 12.19 -10.96
CA MET A 201 -14.48 12.44 -9.57
C MET A 201 -14.94 11.18 -8.83
N PHE A 202 -15.81 10.40 -9.42
CA PHE A 202 -16.42 9.23 -8.77
C PHE A 202 -15.85 7.90 -9.27
N PRO A 203 -15.82 6.87 -8.40
CA PRO A 203 -16.22 6.88 -6.98
C PRO A 203 -15.21 7.63 -6.11
N ILE A 204 -15.64 8.09 -4.92
CA ILE A 204 -14.74 8.57 -3.86
C ILE A 204 -14.70 7.47 -2.80
N ASP A 205 -13.55 6.88 -2.60
CA ASP A 205 -13.33 5.79 -1.65
C ASP A 205 -12.61 6.32 -0.40
N ILE A 206 -13.01 5.84 0.77
CA ILE A 206 -12.46 6.29 2.05
C ILE A 206 -10.95 6.02 2.20
N HIS A 207 -10.39 5.10 1.42
CA HIS A 207 -8.94 4.89 1.37
C HIS A 207 -8.18 6.08 0.82
N CYS A 208 -8.79 6.85 -0.10
CA CYS A 208 -8.10 7.95 -0.75
C CYS A 208 -7.68 9.04 0.23
N PRO A 209 -8.58 9.60 1.07
CA PRO A 209 -8.17 10.55 2.10
C PRO A 209 -7.28 9.89 3.15
N GLY A 210 -7.58 8.65 3.58
CA GLY A 210 -6.77 7.96 4.57
C GLY A 210 -5.31 7.78 4.13
N GLN A 211 -5.08 7.43 2.87
CA GLN A 211 -3.74 7.25 2.34
C GLN A 211 -2.96 8.57 2.25
N LEU A 212 -3.61 9.71 2.03
CA LEU A 212 -2.93 11.01 2.02
C LEU A 212 -2.16 11.25 3.33
N PHE A 213 -2.82 11.07 4.47
CA PHE A 213 -2.19 11.34 5.77
C PHE A 213 -1.03 10.41 6.07
N VAL A 214 -1.14 9.14 5.70
CA VAL A 214 -0.04 8.18 5.81
C VAL A 214 1.13 8.60 4.94
N THR A 215 0.88 8.94 3.67
CA THR A 215 1.93 9.33 2.71
C THR A 215 2.60 10.65 3.11
N LEU A 216 1.84 11.66 3.56
CA LEU A 216 2.42 12.92 4.06
C LEU A 216 3.30 12.70 5.29
N SER A 217 2.89 11.82 6.20
CA SER A 217 3.68 11.45 7.37
C SER A 217 4.98 10.77 6.99
N ARG A 218 4.92 9.77 6.10
CA ARG A 218 6.09 9.02 5.63
C ARG A 218 7.11 9.88 4.88
N LEU A 219 6.64 10.85 4.11
CA LEU A 219 7.49 11.80 3.37
C LEU A 219 7.96 12.99 4.20
N HIS A 220 7.50 13.13 5.45
CA HIS A 220 7.72 14.32 6.27
C HIS A 220 7.19 15.60 5.62
N GLU A 221 6.11 15.51 4.83
CA GLU A 221 5.55 16.58 4.02
C GLU A 221 4.32 17.28 4.64
N PHE A 222 3.94 16.93 5.87
CA PHE A 222 2.80 17.56 6.53
C PHE A 222 2.98 19.08 6.65
N GLY A 223 4.18 19.56 6.98
CA GLY A 223 4.45 21.01 7.10
C GLY A 223 4.19 21.76 5.80
N ASN A 224 4.63 21.19 4.67
CA ASN A 224 4.48 21.80 3.34
C ASN A 224 3.05 21.69 2.78
N HIS A 225 2.26 20.73 3.28
CA HIS A 225 0.91 20.42 2.77
C HIS A 225 -0.18 20.49 3.86
N ARG A 226 0.06 21.26 4.94
CA ARG A 226 -0.88 21.39 6.07
C ARG A 226 -2.27 21.83 5.62
N ASP A 227 -2.38 22.88 4.82
CA ASP A 227 -3.66 23.39 4.32
C ASP A 227 -4.43 22.34 3.51
N LEU A 228 -3.74 21.52 2.71
CA LEU A 228 -4.37 20.43 1.97
C LEU A 228 -4.88 19.35 2.94
N ALA A 229 -4.04 18.94 3.89
CA ALA A 229 -4.39 17.93 4.87
C ALA A 229 -5.64 18.34 5.69
N GLU A 230 -5.71 19.59 6.14
CA GLU A 230 -6.85 20.13 6.87
C GLU A 230 -8.14 20.13 6.02
N ARG A 231 -8.08 20.62 4.78
CA ARG A 231 -9.23 20.60 3.87
C ARG A 231 -9.72 19.18 3.60
N VAL A 232 -8.81 18.24 3.33
CA VAL A 232 -9.16 16.83 3.08
C VAL A 232 -9.75 16.19 4.33
N MET A 233 -9.22 16.45 5.53
CA MET A 233 -9.77 15.94 6.78
C MET A 233 -11.17 16.48 7.03
N GLN A 234 -11.36 17.79 6.92
CA GLN A 234 -12.66 18.43 7.09
C GLN A 234 -13.69 17.91 6.08
N TRP A 235 -13.31 17.83 4.81
CA TRP A 235 -14.16 17.30 3.76
C TRP A 235 -14.58 15.85 4.08
N THR A 236 -13.64 15.03 4.52
CA THR A 236 -13.87 13.60 4.82
C THR A 236 -14.82 13.44 6.02
N ILE A 237 -14.65 14.21 7.09
CA ILE A 237 -15.54 14.19 8.25
C ILE A 237 -16.96 14.63 7.84
N LEU A 238 -17.08 15.72 7.10
CA LEU A 238 -18.38 16.27 6.70
C LEU A 238 -19.16 15.34 5.75
N ASN A 239 -18.47 14.63 4.85
CA ASN A 239 -19.12 13.89 3.76
C ASN A 239 -19.11 12.36 3.95
N MET A 240 -18.14 11.81 4.69
CA MET A 240 -17.96 10.36 4.81
C MET A 240 -18.01 9.83 6.24
N GLN A 241 -18.22 10.65 7.27
CA GLN A 241 -18.39 10.20 8.64
C GLN A 241 -19.85 10.21 9.06
N ASP A 242 -20.31 9.16 9.71
CA ASP A 242 -21.62 9.10 10.37
C ASP A 242 -21.61 9.87 11.70
N LYS A 243 -22.78 10.34 12.15
CA LYS A 243 -22.94 10.98 13.47
C LYS A 243 -22.50 10.12 14.65
N LYS A 244 -22.44 8.78 14.45
CA LYS A 244 -21.95 7.82 15.44
C LYS A 244 -20.43 7.65 15.42
N GLY A 245 -19.71 8.37 14.53
CA GLY A 245 -18.24 8.41 14.46
C GLY A 245 -17.58 7.44 13.51
N TYR A 246 -18.30 6.48 12.91
CA TYR A 246 -17.72 5.56 11.93
C TYR A 246 -17.71 6.17 10.52
N PHE A 247 -16.83 5.66 9.66
CA PHE A 247 -16.69 6.12 8.28
C PHE A 247 -17.42 5.22 7.28
N TYR A 248 -18.03 5.84 6.26
CA TYR A 248 -18.64 5.16 5.12
C TYR A 248 -17.58 4.61 4.18
N TYR A 249 -17.94 3.57 3.41
CA TYR A 249 -17.02 2.95 2.45
C TYR A 249 -16.78 3.85 1.24
N GLN A 250 -17.84 4.25 0.52
CA GLN A 250 -17.66 4.84 -0.79
C GLN A 250 -18.83 5.74 -1.20
N LEU A 251 -18.52 6.90 -1.75
CA LEU A 251 -19.48 7.77 -2.40
C LEU A 251 -19.46 7.53 -3.91
N LYS A 252 -20.64 7.47 -4.53
CA LYS A 252 -20.84 7.33 -5.97
C LYS A 252 -21.78 8.43 -6.45
N SER A 253 -21.77 8.71 -7.75
CA SER A 253 -22.75 9.59 -8.36
C SER A 253 -24.15 9.00 -8.18
N GLY A 254 -25.00 9.68 -7.41
CA GLY A 254 -26.39 9.30 -7.14
C GLY A 254 -26.62 8.24 -6.07
N ILE A 255 -25.72 7.28 -5.84
CA ILE A 255 -25.87 6.20 -4.84
C ILE A 255 -24.59 6.01 -4.08
N SER A 256 -24.64 6.16 -2.76
CA SER A 256 -23.47 5.99 -1.88
C SER A 256 -23.54 4.71 -1.07
N SER A 257 -22.42 4.01 -0.91
CA SER A 257 -22.31 2.89 0.01
C SER A 257 -21.92 3.40 1.41
N LYS A 258 -22.92 3.44 2.30
CA LYS A 258 -22.72 3.85 3.71
C LYS A 258 -22.35 2.67 4.61
N ILE A 259 -21.91 1.56 4.04
CA ILE A 259 -21.43 0.41 4.81
C ILE A 259 -20.15 0.81 5.53
N SER A 260 -20.11 0.51 6.82
CA SER A 260 -18.96 0.75 7.68
C SER A 260 -18.14 -0.53 7.80
N TYR A 261 -17.25 -0.76 6.86
CA TYR A 261 -16.33 -1.90 6.96
C TYR A 261 -15.27 -1.63 8.03
N MET A 262 -15.13 -2.56 8.98
CA MET A 262 -14.17 -2.43 10.07
C MET A 262 -12.73 -2.24 9.55
N ARG A 263 -12.26 -3.12 8.64
CA ARG A 263 -10.91 -3.05 8.09
C ARG A 263 -10.78 -1.97 7.02
N TRP A 264 -11.70 -1.96 6.07
CA TRP A 264 -11.60 -1.14 4.87
C TRP A 264 -11.87 0.34 5.14
N SER A 265 -12.83 0.68 5.99
CA SER A 265 -13.17 2.08 6.27
C SER A 265 -12.55 2.56 7.57
N ASN A 266 -12.89 1.90 8.69
CA ASN A 266 -12.57 2.47 10.00
C ASN A 266 -11.12 2.29 10.40
N ALA A 267 -10.50 1.13 10.15
CA ALA A 267 -9.10 0.90 10.51
C ALA A 267 -8.15 1.81 9.70
N PHE A 268 -8.42 2.02 8.40
CA PHE A 268 -7.62 2.94 7.58
C PHE A 268 -7.77 4.39 8.05
N MET A 269 -8.99 4.84 8.31
CA MET A 269 -9.19 6.21 8.81
C MET A 269 -8.67 6.39 10.23
N PHE A 270 -8.78 5.39 11.09
CA PHE A 270 -8.19 5.44 12.42
C PHE A 270 -6.65 5.64 12.34
N ASN A 271 -5.98 4.83 11.53
CA ASN A 271 -4.55 4.99 11.28
C ASN A 271 -4.21 6.37 10.70
N ALA A 272 -4.97 6.83 9.70
CA ALA A 272 -4.81 8.14 9.08
C ALA A 272 -4.95 9.29 10.09
N MET A 273 -5.95 9.23 10.96
CA MET A 273 -6.17 10.24 12.00
C MET A 273 -5.05 10.27 13.03
N ILE A 274 -4.46 9.11 13.37
CA ILE A 274 -3.26 9.06 14.23
C ILE A 274 -2.10 9.79 13.56
N HIS A 275 -1.82 9.52 12.29
CA HIS A 275 -0.77 10.24 11.54
C HIS A 275 -1.02 11.75 11.49
N TYR A 276 -2.28 12.16 11.32
CA TYR A 276 -2.66 13.58 11.32
C TYR A 276 -2.42 14.23 12.69
N LEU A 277 -2.86 13.60 13.78
CA LEU A 277 -2.71 14.13 15.14
C LEU A 277 -1.25 14.18 15.60
N LEU A 278 -0.42 13.21 15.20
CA LEU A 278 1.00 13.18 15.54
C LEU A 278 1.84 14.15 14.69
N SER A 279 1.26 14.77 13.68
CA SER A 279 1.92 15.78 12.84
C SER A 279 1.76 17.21 13.39
N GLU A 280 0.99 17.39 14.44
CA GLU A 280 0.87 18.65 15.19
C GLU A 280 2.05 18.83 16.14
#